data_c8638e83cdfd1ffd77055cfcf4208610
#
_entry.id   c8638e83cdfd1ffd77055cfcf4208610
#
_cell.length_a   1.000
_cell.length_b   1.000
_cell.length_c   1.000
_cell.angle_alpha   90.00
_cell.angle_beta   90.00
_cell.angle_gamma   90.00
#
_symmetry.space_group_name_H-M   'P 1'
#
loop_
_entity.id
_entity.type
_entity.pdbx_description
1 polymer ?
#
loop_
_entity_poly.entity_id
_entity_poly.type
_entity_poly.pdbx_seq_one_letter_code
_entity_poly.pdbx_strand_id
1 'polypeptide(L)'
;MVQYFEWIPFFENIEGFYSIDNQLAMFTYSELVSQLKQRDFDYLETMRRPHKFEFFLFINHTSGGAKFKIDMEEYEVETGGNIITCIPGQIVSLESVTPDFDADVMILSSQFMESLLVYLKGTIPVRFGMMRQVVFKNNELEKQMQEVFAKTVKHVLKQTDNPFRLQMVQHVMMAIFYASDKPQSISNNGDVIRTNADLLTKQFLELVKENFRKERQLKFYADELCITPRYLSRVVKECSGSSAADWIERYVVLEARALLKSTNMNIQQISDSLNFPSQTFFGKYFKRRVGMSPKEYRRVG
;
A
#
# COMPACT_ATOMS: atom_id res chain seq x y z
N MET A 1 10.69 -14.34 19.07
CA MET A 1 11.39 -14.18 17.77
C MET A 1 10.34 -13.81 16.76
N VAL A 2 10.49 -12.68 16.04
CA VAL A 2 9.52 -12.25 15.01
C VAL A 2 9.76 -13.11 13.77
N GLN A 3 8.70 -13.74 13.25
CA GLN A 3 8.78 -14.55 12.03
C GLN A 3 8.42 -13.68 10.83
N TYR A 4 9.14 -13.88 9.70
CA TYR A 4 8.77 -13.29 8.43
C TYR A 4 7.69 -14.17 7.79
N PHE A 5 6.63 -13.55 7.31
CA PHE A 5 5.52 -14.26 6.68
C PHE A 5 5.62 -14.13 5.16
N GLU A 6 5.95 -15.24 4.51
CA GLU A 6 5.89 -15.37 3.04
C GLU A 6 4.55 -16.01 2.68
N TRP A 7 3.65 -15.24 2.10
CA TRP A 7 2.26 -15.62 1.90
C TRP A 7 2.03 -16.62 0.75
N ILE A 8 2.88 -16.66 -0.29
CA ILE A 8 2.65 -17.49 -1.47
C ILE A 8 2.83 -18.99 -1.19
N PRO A 9 3.98 -19.44 -0.65
CA PRO A 9 4.16 -20.86 -0.37
C PRO A 9 3.15 -21.43 0.60
N PHE A 10 2.61 -20.56 1.47
CA PHE A 10 1.71 -20.96 2.53
C PHE A 10 0.29 -21.24 2.04
N PHE A 11 -0.17 -20.49 1.02
CA PHE A 11 -1.53 -20.57 0.49
C PHE A 11 -1.63 -21.21 -0.89
N GLU A 12 -0.52 -21.73 -1.41
CA GLU A 12 -0.50 -22.41 -2.69
C GLU A 12 -1.46 -23.62 -2.69
N ASN A 13 -2.29 -23.73 -3.72
CA ASN A 13 -3.28 -24.79 -3.88
C ASN A 13 -4.43 -24.81 -2.84
N ILE A 14 -4.76 -23.68 -2.25
CA ILE A 14 -5.99 -23.52 -1.45
C ILE A 14 -7.10 -23.00 -2.35
N GLU A 15 -8.23 -23.72 -2.38
CA GLU A 15 -9.43 -23.28 -3.08
C GLU A 15 -9.96 -21.99 -2.43
N GLY A 16 -10.43 -21.02 -3.22
CA GLY A 16 -10.84 -19.71 -2.69
C GLY A 16 -9.69 -18.72 -2.46
N PHE A 17 -8.44 -19.16 -2.64
CA PHE A 17 -7.28 -18.28 -2.69
C PHE A 17 -6.97 -17.92 -4.15
N TYR A 18 -7.14 -16.66 -4.49
CA TYR A 18 -6.95 -16.16 -5.85
C TYR A 18 -5.75 -15.23 -5.89
N SER A 19 -4.82 -15.46 -6.82
CA SER A 19 -3.62 -14.63 -6.94
C SER A 19 -3.27 -14.31 -8.40
N ILE A 20 -2.54 -13.24 -8.58
CA ILE A 20 -1.86 -12.89 -9.83
C ILE A 20 -0.38 -12.73 -9.53
N ASP A 21 0.42 -13.67 -10.02
CA ASP A 21 1.86 -13.75 -9.78
C ASP A 21 2.17 -13.48 -8.29
N ASN A 22 3.26 -12.84 -7.97
CA ASN A 22 3.57 -12.43 -6.60
C ASN A 22 3.11 -11.00 -6.29
N GLN A 23 2.09 -10.48 -7.01
CA GLN A 23 1.71 -9.08 -6.92
C GLN A 23 0.46 -8.83 -6.08
N LEU A 24 -0.52 -9.72 -6.19
CA LEU A 24 -1.80 -9.58 -5.52
C LEU A 24 -2.38 -10.95 -5.17
N ALA A 25 -2.99 -11.05 -4.00
CA ALA A 25 -3.85 -12.16 -3.64
C ALA A 25 -5.10 -11.69 -2.90
N MET A 26 -6.16 -12.50 -3.00
CA MET A 26 -7.42 -12.27 -2.30
C MET A 26 -8.08 -13.58 -1.89
N PHE A 27 -8.66 -13.60 -0.70
CA PHE A 27 -9.42 -14.74 -0.17
C PHE A 27 -10.47 -14.27 0.83
N THR A 28 -11.44 -15.15 1.15
CA THR A 28 -12.34 -14.96 2.29
C THR A 28 -11.80 -15.71 3.49
N TYR A 29 -11.80 -15.08 4.67
CA TYR A 29 -11.25 -15.66 5.90
C TYR A 29 -11.88 -17.01 6.25
N SER A 30 -13.22 -17.09 6.25
CA SER A 30 -13.95 -18.33 6.59
C SER A 30 -13.65 -19.47 5.62
N GLU A 31 -13.59 -19.19 4.30
CA GLU A 31 -13.20 -20.17 3.28
C GLU A 31 -11.79 -20.69 3.53
N LEU A 32 -10.82 -19.79 3.74
CA LEU A 32 -9.44 -20.14 3.99
C LEU A 32 -9.28 -21.01 5.24
N VAL A 33 -9.84 -20.55 6.39
CA VAL A 33 -9.70 -21.27 7.67
C VAL A 33 -10.36 -22.64 7.63
N SER A 34 -11.50 -22.77 6.94
CA SER A 34 -12.17 -24.06 6.74
C SER A 34 -11.26 -25.07 6.04
N GLN A 35 -10.58 -24.66 4.99
CA GLN A 35 -9.69 -25.53 4.23
C GLN A 35 -8.38 -25.86 4.96
N LEU A 36 -7.82 -24.87 5.69
CA LEU A 36 -6.63 -25.10 6.49
C LEU A 36 -6.90 -26.11 7.63
N LYS A 37 -8.08 -26.05 8.25
CA LYS A 37 -8.51 -27.05 9.24
C LYS A 37 -8.56 -28.47 8.67
N GLN A 38 -9.00 -28.63 7.41
CA GLN A 38 -9.01 -29.94 6.74
C GLN A 38 -7.61 -30.49 6.49
N ARG A 39 -6.57 -29.64 6.54
CA ARG A 39 -5.14 -29.97 6.41
C ARG A 39 -4.43 -30.07 7.74
N ASP A 40 -5.15 -30.19 8.86
CA ASP A 40 -4.61 -30.21 10.24
C ASP A 40 -3.77 -28.96 10.59
N PHE A 41 -4.08 -27.80 9.95
CA PHE A 41 -3.37 -26.57 10.20
C PHE A 41 -4.23 -25.59 11.01
N ASP A 42 -3.75 -25.26 12.23
CA ASP A 42 -4.36 -24.21 13.06
C ASP A 42 -3.83 -22.83 12.66
N TYR A 43 -4.60 -22.16 11.80
CA TYR A 43 -4.30 -20.80 11.37
C TYR A 43 -4.27 -19.81 12.55
N LEU A 44 -5.22 -19.95 13.51
CA LEU A 44 -5.32 -19.02 14.64
C LEU A 44 -4.13 -19.17 15.58
N GLU A 45 -3.70 -20.41 15.89
CA GLU A 45 -2.52 -20.62 16.70
C GLU A 45 -1.27 -20.03 16.04
N THR A 46 -1.13 -20.18 14.72
CA THR A 46 -0.04 -19.59 13.98
C THR A 46 -0.07 -18.07 14.05
N MET A 47 -1.23 -17.46 13.78
CA MET A 47 -1.37 -15.99 13.72
C MET A 47 -1.36 -15.31 15.09
N ARG A 48 -1.48 -16.07 16.19
CA ARG A 48 -1.25 -15.55 17.56
C ARG A 48 0.20 -15.13 17.81
N ARG A 49 1.13 -15.73 17.09
CA ARG A 49 2.55 -15.33 17.16
C ARG A 49 2.76 -14.05 16.37
N PRO A 50 3.64 -13.14 16.83
CA PRO A 50 3.95 -11.93 16.07
C PRO A 50 4.64 -12.25 14.74
N HIS A 51 4.07 -11.78 13.64
CA HIS A 51 4.61 -11.92 12.29
C HIS A 51 4.89 -10.55 11.69
N LYS A 52 6.05 -10.40 11.06
CA LYS A 52 6.39 -9.20 10.32
C LYS A 52 5.95 -9.37 8.86
N PHE A 53 5.09 -8.50 8.38
CA PHE A 53 4.62 -8.50 7.01
C PHE A 53 5.47 -7.58 6.11
N GLU A 54 5.82 -8.04 4.93
CA GLU A 54 6.55 -7.26 3.92
C GLU A 54 5.63 -6.88 2.73
N PHE A 55 4.33 -6.86 2.95
CA PHE A 55 3.28 -6.55 1.98
C PHE A 55 2.21 -5.65 2.62
N PHE A 56 1.36 -5.07 1.77
CA PHE A 56 0.16 -4.36 2.22
C PHE A 56 -0.96 -5.36 2.43
N LEU A 57 -1.69 -5.20 3.54
CA LEU A 57 -2.84 -6.01 3.89
C LEU A 57 -4.06 -5.10 4.02
N PHE A 58 -5.12 -5.45 3.30
CA PHE A 58 -6.42 -4.81 3.39
C PHE A 58 -7.45 -5.87 3.76
N ILE A 59 -8.13 -5.67 4.87
CA ILE A 59 -9.13 -6.58 5.40
C ILE A 59 -10.46 -5.83 5.42
N ASN A 60 -11.39 -6.25 4.56
CA ASN A 60 -12.77 -5.80 4.60
C ASN A 60 -13.53 -6.70 5.58
N HIS A 61 -13.64 -6.25 6.83
CA HIS A 61 -14.29 -6.97 7.92
C HIS A 61 -15.81 -6.95 7.71
N THR A 62 -16.40 -8.11 7.51
CA THR A 62 -17.83 -8.27 7.13
C THR A 62 -18.72 -8.67 8.29
N SER A 63 -18.24 -9.51 9.22
CA SER A 63 -19.04 -9.97 10.38
C SER A 63 -18.17 -10.40 11.56
N GLY A 64 -18.81 -10.57 12.71
CA GLY A 64 -18.20 -11.04 13.94
C GLY A 64 -17.26 -10.02 14.59
N GLY A 65 -16.42 -10.50 15.50
CA GLY A 65 -15.45 -9.69 16.22
C GLY A 65 -14.04 -10.27 16.16
N ALA A 66 -13.04 -9.40 16.26
CA ALA A 66 -11.63 -9.79 16.32
C ALA A 66 -10.84 -8.88 17.26
N LYS A 67 -9.87 -9.48 17.97
CA LYS A 67 -8.83 -8.78 18.73
C LYS A 67 -7.48 -9.09 18.11
N PHE A 68 -6.71 -8.05 17.83
CA PHE A 68 -5.42 -8.17 17.17
C PHE A 68 -4.48 -7.05 17.62
N LYS A 69 -3.18 -7.29 17.43
CA LYS A 69 -2.14 -6.28 17.65
C LYS A 69 -1.45 -5.94 16.36
N ILE A 70 -1.20 -4.65 16.16
CA ILE A 70 -0.31 -4.16 15.10
C ILE A 70 0.77 -3.31 15.78
N ASP A 71 2.01 -3.72 15.58
CA ASP A 71 3.18 -3.26 16.31
C ASP A 71 3.01 -3.49 17.82
N MET A 72 2.81 -2.46 18.64
CA MET A 72 2.61 -2.59 20.07
C MET A 72 1.20 -2.15 20.52
N GLU A 73 0.33 -1.79 19.56
CA GLU A 73 -1.02 -1.28 19.84
C GLU A 73 -2.06 -2.39 19.67
N GLU A 74 -3.02 -2.44 20.59
CA GLU A 74 -4.14 -3.39 20.57
C GLU A 74 -5.34 -2.77 19.89
N TYR A 75 -6.01 -3.57 19.06
CA TYR A 75 -7.22 -3.19 18.34
C TYR A 75 -8.31 -4.23 18.55
N GLU A 76 -9.53 -3.75 18.63
CA GLU A 76 -10.72 -4.60 18.74
C GLU A 76 -11.78 -4.11 17.76
N VAL A 77 -12.38 -5.04 17.04
CA VAL A 77 -13.54 -4.81 16.17
C VAL A 77 -14.63 -5.80 16.58
N GLU A 78 -15.86 -5.31 16.78
CA GLU A 78 -16.97 -6.13 17.29
C GLU A 78 -18.02 -6.45 16.23
N THR A 79 -18.19 -5.58 15.26
CA THR A 79 -19.23 -5.70 14.21
C THR A 79 -18.63 -5.44 12.85
N GLY A 80 -19.20 -6.05 11.80
CA GLY A 80 -18.76 -5.85 10.42
C GLY A 80 -18.82 -4.40 9.94
N GLY A 81 -18.16 -4.13 8.82
CA GLY A 81 -18.12 -2.83 8.18
C GLY A 81 -16.90 -1.98 8.56
N ASN A 82 -15.81 -2.63 8.93
CA ASN A 82 -14.52 -1.97 9.15
C ASN A 82 -13.55 -2.36 8.04
N ILE A 83 -12.69 -1.43 7.65
CA ILE A 83 -11.49 -1.74 6.87
C ILE A 83 -10.31 -1.73 7.83
N ILE A 84 -9.58 -2.84 7.88
CA ILE A 84 -8.35 -2.96 8.65
C ILE A 84 -7.19 -2.96 7.66
N THR A 85 -6.16 -2.17 7.93
CA THR A 85 -5.02 -2.02 7.02
C THR A 85 -3.72 -2.25 7.75
N CYS A 86 -2.80 -2.97 7.09
CA CYS A 86 -1.41 -3.09 7.54
C CYS A 86 -0.47 -2.72 6.39
N ILE A 87 0.64 -2.09 6.72
CA ILE A 87 1.66 -1.70 5.75
C ILE A 87 2.93 -2.55 5.93
N PRO A 88 3.78 -2.66 4.89
CA PRO A 88 5.03 -3.39 4.99
C PRO A 88 5.90 -2.94 6.15
N GLY A 89 6.46 -3.90 6.86
CA GLY A 89 7.33 -3.68 8.03
C GLY A 89 6.62 -3.75 9.37
N GLN A 90 5.29 -3.70 9.41
CA GLN A 90 4.51 -3.83 10.64
C GLN A 90 4.49 -5.26 11.16
N ILE A 91 4.43 -5.38 12.48
CA ILE A 91 4.34 -6.66 13.20
C ILE A 91 2.88 -6.87 13.61
N VAL A 92 2.28 -7.96 13.14
CA VAL A 92 0.87 -8.28 13.36
C VAL A 92 0.74 -9.58 14.13
N SER A 93 -0.19 -9.62 15.09
CA SER A 93 -0.65 -10.86 15.74
C SER A 93 -2.16 -10.82 15.91
N LEU A 94 -2.82 -11.94 15.66
CA LEU A 94 -4.26 -12.12 15.83
C LEU A 94 -4.50 -12.84 17.18
N GLU A 95 -5.09 -12.17 18.15
CA GLU A 95 -5.28 -12.74 19.49
C GLU A 95 -6.50 -13.66 19.57
N SER A 96 -7.62 -13.18 19.06
CA SER A 96 -8.87 -13.95 19.03
C SER A 96 -9.82 -13.46 17.94
N VAL A 97 -10.71 -14.34 17.52
CA VAL A 97 -11.87 -14.03 16.68
C VAL A 97 -13.10 -14.70 17.27
N THR A 98 -14.28 -14.10 17.04
CA THR A 98 -15.55 -14.74 17.36
C THR A 98 -15.88 -15.84 16.34
N PRO A 99 -16.75 -16.82 16.68
CA PRO A 99 -17.10 -17.90 15.76
C PRO A 99 -17.75 -17.46 14.44
N ASP A 100 -18.37 -16.29 14.44
CA ASP A 100 -19.03 -15.66 13.29
C ASP A 100 -18.17 -14.61 12.59
N PHE A 101 -16.87 -14.54 12.93
CA PHE A 101 -15.94 -13.63 12.27
C PHE A 101 -15.72 -14.01 10.82
N ASP A 102 -15.91 -13.03 9.94
CA ASP A 102 -15.54 -13.18 8.53
C ASP A 102 -15.03 -11.87 7.93
N ALA A 103 -14.21 -12.02 6.89
CA ALA A 103 -13.58 -10.90 6.21
C ALA A 103 -13.12 -11.28 4.81
N ASP A 104 -13.16 -10.33 3.89
CA ASP A 104 -12.41 -10.42 2.64
C ASP A 104 -11.02 -9.85 2.84
N VAL A 105 -10.01 -10.66 2.60
CA VAL A 105 -8.60 -10.31 2.81
C VAL A 105 -7.92 -10.12 1.46
N MET A 106 -7.28 -8.98 1.27
CA MET A 106 -6.49 -8.66 0.09
C MET A 106 -5.05 -8.36 0.50
N ILE A 107 -4.12 -9.04 -0.17
CA ILE A 107 -2.67 -8.89 0.01
C ILE A 107 -2.10 -8.24 -1.25
N LEU A 108 -1.33 -7.17 -1.10
CA LEU A 108 -0.72 -6.46 -2.21
C LEU A 108 0.78 -6.33 -1.99
N SER A 109 1.56 -6.68 -3.01
CA SER A 109 3.01 -6.44 -2.97
C SER A 109 3.33 -4.95 -3.06
N SER A 110 4.52 -4.56 -2.59
CA SER A 110 5.02 -3.19 -2.76
C SER A 110 5.11 -2.82 -4.25
N GLN A 111 5.47 -3.78 -5.12
CA GLN A 111 5.53 -3.56 -6.57
C GLN A 111 4.15 -3.25 -7.16
N PHE A 112 3.10 -3.97 -6.75
CA PHE A 112 1.73 -3.70 -7.20
C PHE A 112 1.27 -2.32 -6.72
N MET A 113 1.48 -1.98 -5.45
CA MET A 113 1.15 -0.67 -4.91
C MET A 113 1.88 0.46 -5.64
N GLU A 114 3.16 0.30 -5.93
CA GLU A 114 3.93 1.27 -6.73
C GLU A 114 3.34 1.45 -8.12
N SER A 115 2.86 0.38 -8.77
CA SER A 115 2.22 0.46 -10.08
C SER A 115 0.93 1.29 -10.06
N LEU A 116 0.14 1.21 -8.98
CA LEU A 116 -1.05 2.04 -8.79
C LEU A 116 -0.68 3.53 -8.61
N LEU A 117 0.37 3.80 -7.86
CA LEU A 117 0.81 5.18 -7.59
C LEU A 117 1.20 5.96 -8.85
N VAL A 118 1.64 5.28 -9.92
CA VAL A 118 1.89 5.91 -11.24
C VAL A 118 0.63 6.59 -11.77
N TYR A 119 -0.52 5.97 -11.60
CA TYR A 119 -1.80 6.48 -12.12
C TYR A 119 -2.46 7.50 -11.18
N LEU A 120 -2.24 7.38 -9.90
CA LEU A 120 -2.92 8.16 -8.86
C LEU A 120 -2.32 9.57 -8.63
N LYS A 121 -1.38 10.00 -9.51
CA LYS A 121 -0.80 11.36 -9.55
C LYS A 121 -0.72 12.08 -8.19
N GLY A 122 -0.17 11.40 -7.20
CA GLY A 122 0.25 12.03 -5.93
C GLY A 122 -0.85 12.28 -4.89
N THR A 123 -2.08 11.83 -5.07
CA THR A 123 -3.14 11.94 -4.04
C THR A 123 -3.00 10.88 -2.93
N ILE A 124 -2.52 9.69 -3.27
CA ILE A 124 -2.47 8.54 -2.37
C ILE A 124 -1.23 8.46 -1.48
N PRO A 125 -0.01 8.86 -1.87
CA PRO A 125 1.12 8.80 -0.96
C PRO A 125 0.88 9.52 0.37
N VAL A 126 0.14 10.62 0.34
CA VAL A 126 -0.23 11.35 1.56
C VAL A 126 -1.13 10.52 2.46
N ARG A 127 -2.10 9.79 1.91
CA ARG A 127 -3.00 8.93 2.70
C ARG A 127 -2.33 7.65 3.19
N PHE A 128 -1.51 7.00 2.37
CA PHE A 128 -0.75 5.82 2.81
C PHE A 128 0.32 6.17 3.84
N GLY A 129 0.95 7.34 3.75
CA GLY A 129 1.85 7.85 4.78
C GLY A 129 1.12 8.24 6.06
N MET A 130 -0.14 8.63 5.95
CA MET A 130 -1.02 8.97 7.08
C MET A 130 -1.81 7.80 7.64
N MET A 131 -1.64 6.58 7.14
CA MET A 131 -2.27 5.38 7.67
C MET A 131 -1.68 4.96 9.03
N ARG A 132 -1.69 5.88 9.99
CA ARG A 132 -1.62 5.55 11.41
C ARG A 132 -2.95 4.95 11.89
N GLN A 133 -4.02 5.19 11.15
CA GLN A 133 -5.30 4.60 11.45
C GLN A 133 -5.35 3.21 10.83
N VAL A 134 -5.25 2.21 11.68
CA VAL A 134 -5.30 0.80 11.31
C VAL A 134 -6.73 0.36 11.00
N VAL A 135 -7.73 0.91 11.70
CA VAL A 135 -9.14 0.53 11.57
C VAL A 135 -9.95 1.72 11.09
N PHE A 136 -10.63 1.57 9.95
CA PHE A 136 -11.53 2.56 9.37
C PHE A 136 -12.96 2.04 9.47
N LYS A 137 -13.86 2.82 10.09
CA LYS A 137 -15.26 2.49 10.16
C LYS A 137 -15.99 3.03 8.93
N ASN A 138 -16.68 2.16 8.21
CA ASN A 138 -17.48 2.50 7.04
C ASN A 138 -18.92 2.83 7.42
N ASN A 139 -19.54 3.78 6.70
CA ASN A 139 -20.99 3.94 6.69
C ASN A 139 -21.65 2.89 5.78
N GLU A 140 -22.98 2.81 5.77
CA GLU A 140 -23.72 1.79 5.00
C GLU A 140 -23.44 1.85 3.49
N LEU A 141 -23.32 3.04 2.91
CA LEU A 141 -22.99 3.20 1.49
C LEU A 141 -21.58 2.71 1.18
N GLU A 142 -20.63 3.00 2.06
CA GLU A 142 -19.24 2.55 1.94
C GLU A 142 -19.13 1.02 2.08
N LYS A 143 -19.90 0.40 2.98
CA LYS A 143 -19.98 -1.06 3.11
C LYS A 143 -20.46 -1.71 1.82
N GLN A 144 -21.59 -1.23 1.28
CA GLN A 144 -22.14 -1.74 0.00
C GLN A 144 -21.11 -1.61 -1.13
N MET A 145 -20.43 -0.48 -1.19
CA MET A 145 -19.38 -0.24 -2.18
C MET A 145 -18.21 -1.22 -2.02
N GLN A 146 -17.74 -1.48 -0.79
CA GLN A 146 -16.67 -2.44 -0.52
C GLN A 146 -17.08 -3.88 -0.91
N GLU A 147 -18.32 -4.28 -0.65
CA GLU A 147 -18.81 -5.58 -1.10
C GLU A 147 -18.81 -5.72 -2.63
N VAL A 148 -19.26 -4.69 -3.36
CA VAL A 148 -19.24 -4.69 -4.82
C VAL A 148 -17.80 -4.79 -5.33
N PHE A 149 -16.87 -4.03 -4.74
CA PHE A 149 -15.47 -4.08 -5.12
C PHE A 149 -14.85 -5.46 -4.83
N ALA A 150 -15.09 -6.03 -3.66
CA ALA A 150 -14.57 -7.34 -3.30
C ALA A 150 -15.08 -8.42 -4.28
N LYS A 151 -16.37 -8.42 -4.58
CA LYS A 151 -16.98 -9.33 -5.57
C LYS A 151 -16.37 -9.15 -6.96
N THR A 152 -16.17 -7.90 -7.38
CA THR A 152 -15.58 -7.57 -8.70
C THR A 152 -14.14 -8.05 -8.78
N VAL A 153 -13.32 -7.79 -7.79
CA VAL A 153 -11.92 -8.22 -7.77
C VAL A 153 -11.84 -9.76 -7.78
N LYS A 154 -12.61 -10.45 -6.94
CA LYS A 154 -12.69 -11.92 -6.94
C LYS A 154 -13.10 -12.46 -8.32
N HIS A 155 -14.10 -11.85 -8.97
CA HIS A 155 -14.54 -12.26 -10.29
C HIS A 155 -13.43 -12.12 -11.35
N VAL A 156 -12.71 -11.01 -11.33
CA VAL A 156 -11.57 -10.77 -12.24
C VAL A 156 -10.43 -11.77 -11.96
N LEU A 157 -10.11 -12.04 -10.70
CA LEU A 157 -9.05 -12.97 -10.33
C LEU A 157 -9.34 -14.42 -10.78
N LYS A 158 -10.61 -14.81 -10.85
CA LYS A 158 -11.04 -16.14 -11.37
C LYS A 158 -10.84 -16.32 -12.88
N GLN A 159 -10.69 -15.23 -13.63
CA GLN A 159 -10.54 -15.27 -15.09
C GLN A 159 -9.08 -15.59 -15.48
N THR A 160 -8.56 -16.76 -15.14
CA THR A 160 -7.15 -17.14 -15.32
C THR A 160 -6.63 -16.96 -16.75
N ASP A 161 -7.51 -17.14 -17.75
CA ASP A 161 -7.18 -17.03 -19.18
C ASP A 161 -7.20 -15.60 -19.72
N ASN A 162 -7.64 -14.62 -18.90
CA ASN A 162 -7.70 -13.23 -19.31
C ASN A 162 -6.34 -12.55 -19.09
N PRO A 163 -5.64 -12.15 -20.17
CA PRO A 163 -4.31 -11.53 -20.06
C PRO A 163 -4.36 -10.12 -19.42
N PHE A 164 -5.53 -9.49 -19.33
CA PHE A 164 -5.71 -8.14 -18.80
C PHE A 164 -6.17 -8.11 -17.33
N ARG A 165 -6.27 -9.26 -16.65
CA ARG A 165 -6.81 -9.30 -15.28
C ARG A 165 -6.03 -8.44 -14.29
N LEU A 166 -4.70 -8.32 -14.43
CA LEU A 166 -3.89 -7.45 -13.57
C LEU A 166 -4.29 -5.98 -13.76
N GLN A 167 -4.39 -5.53 -15.01
CA GLN A 167 -4.80 -4.17 -15.34
C GLN A 167 -6.24 -3.88 -14.89
N MET A 168 -7.14 -4.85 -15.04
CA MET A 168 -8.52 -4.72 -14.56
C MET A 168 -8.55 -4.50 -13.04
N VAL A 169 -7.81 -5.30 -12.27
CA VAL A 169 -7.71 -5.11 -10.81
C VAL A 169 -7.09 -3.77 -10.48
N GLN A 170 -6.05 -3.33 -11.18
CA GLN A 170 -5.45 -2.01 -10.98
C GLN A 170 -6.48 -0.89 -11.15
N HIS A 171 -7.33 -0.93 -12.18
CA HIS A 171 -8.37 0.08 -12.41
C HIS A 171 -9.48 0.03 -11.35
N VAL A 172 -9.89 -1.16 -10.91
CA VAL A 172 -10.84 -1.32 -9.80
C VAL A 172 -10.26 -0.74 -8.51
N MET A 173 -9.00 -1.05 -8.21
CA MET A 173 -8.32 -0.50 -7.03
C MET A 173 -8.19 1.02 -7.09
N MET A 174 -7.90 1.59 -8.26
CA MET A 174 -7.89 3.06 -8.43
C MET A 174 -9.27 3.66 -8.14
N ALA A 175 -10.35 3.03 -8.61
CA ALA A 175 -11.70 3.49 -8.33
C ALA A 175 -11.99 3.48 -6.81
N ILE A 176 -11.57 2.43 -6.09
CA ILE A 176 -11.68 2.33 -4.62
C ILE A 176 -10.93 3.50 -3.97
N PHE A 177 -9.71 3.74 -4.38
CA PHE A 177 -8.90 4.80 -3.80
C PHE A 177 -9.48 6.19 -4.04
N TYR A 178 -9.95 6.48 -5.24
CA TYR A 178 -10.65 7.75 -5.52
C TYR A 178 -11.96 7.88 -4.75
N ALA A 179 -12.74 6.82 -4.62
CA ALA A 179 -13.98 6.82 -3.86
C ALA A 179 -13.73 7.03 -2.35
N SER A 180 -12.61 6.53 -1.85
CA SER A 180 -12.18 6.74 -0.46
C SER A 180 -11.54 8.11 -0.24
N ASP A 181 -11.14 8.80 -1.32
CA ASP A 181 -10.52 10.13 -1.28
C ASP A 181 -11.58 11.23 -1.33
N LYS A 182 -12.57 11.15 -0.41
CA LYS A 182 -13.49 12.28 -0.23
C LYS A 182 -12.67 13.52 0.13
N PRO A 183 -12.86 14.66 -0.55
CA PRO A 183 -12.42 15.92 0.00
C PRO A 183 -13.04 15.97 1.39
N GLN A 184 -12.22 16.01 2.41
CA GLN A 184 -12.70 16.17 3.78
C GLN A 184 -13.40 17.52 3.85
N SER A 185 -14.68 17.53 3.51
CA SER A 185 -15.60 18.47 4.09
C SER A 185 -15.41 18.28 5.59
N ILE A 186 -14.91 19.32 6.23
CA ILE A 186 -14.70 19.46 7.66
C ILE A 186 -15.83 18.70 8.39
N SER A 187 -15.60 17.42 8.65
CA SER A 187 -16.44 16.64 9.54
C SER A 187 -16.16 17.21 10.91
N ASN A 188 -17.19 17.71 11.56
CA ASN A 188 -17.17 18.35 12.89
C ASN A 188 -16.69 17.42 14.03
N ASN A 189 -16.15 16.27 13.73
CA ASN A 189 -15.50 15.36 14.66
C ASN A 189 -14.01 15.25 14.30
N GLY A 190 -13.27 16.12 14.83
CA GLY A 190 -11.87 16.30 15.15
C GLY A 190 -10.80 15.25 14.79
N ASP A 191 -10.87 14.57 13.69
CA ASP A 191 -9.97 13.46 13.39
C ASP A 191 -9.25 13.64 12.06
N VAL A 192 -8.26 14.56 11.96
CA VAL A 192 -7.39 14.41 10.77
C VAL A 192 -5.98 14.96 10.87
N ILE A 193 -5.70 15.92 11.67
CA ILE A 193 -4.34 16.36 11.96
C ILE A 193 -4.22 16.39 13.48
N ARG A 194 -3.89 15.22 14.05
CA ARG A 194 -3.80 15.07 15.51
C ARG A 194 -2.52 15.65 16.09
N THR A 195 -1.50 15.83 15.28
CA THR A 195 -0.20 16.33 15.75
C THR A 195 0.45 17.28 14.76
N ASN A 196 1.35 18.16 15.26
CA ASN A 196 2.23 18.95 14.40
C ASN A 196 3.09 18.08 13.46
N ALA A 197 3.36 16.83 13.84
CA ALA A 197 4.10 15.88 13.04
C ALA A 197 3.31 15.43 11.79
N ASP A 198 2.02 15.22 11.91
CA ASP A 198 1.15 14.85 10.78
C ASP A 198 1.02 16.00 9.79
N LEU A 199 0.85 17.23 10.30
CA LEU A 199 0.81 18.44 9.46
C LEU A 199 2.13 18.62 8.71
N LEU A 200 3.25 18.48 9.41
CA LEU A 200 4.58 18.61 8.82
C LEU A 200 4.84 17.55 7.75
N THR A 201 4.43 16.31 8.00
CA THR A 201 4.54 15.22 7.02
C THR A 201 3.70 15.50 5.78
N LYS A 202 2.48 16.02 5.94
CA LYS A 202 1.62 16.44 4.84
C LYS A 202 2.28 17.54 4.02
N GLN A 203 2.73 18.61 4.65
CA GLN A 203 3.41 19.73 3.97
C GLN A 203 4.67 19.26 3.23
N PHE A 204 5.46 18.37 3.84
CA PHE A 204 6.61 17.77 3.17
C PHE A 204 6.21 17.01 1.90
N LEU A 205 5.18 16.17 1.94
CA LEU A 205 4.74 15.39 0.78
C LEU A 205 4.15 16.27 -0.33
N GLU A 206 3.47 17.36 0.02
CA GLU A 206 3.02 18.39 -0.94
C GLU A 206 4.21 19.06 -1.63
N LEU A 207 5.23 19.48 -0.86
CA LEU A 207 6.46 20.04 -1.41
C LEU A 207 7.22 19.04 -2.30
N VAL A 208 7.26 17.76 -1.92
CA VAL A 208 7.88 16.71 -2.76
C VAL A 208 7.13 16.61 -4.09
N LYS A 209 5.81 16.56 -4.06
CA LYS A 209 4.97 16.48 -5.28
C LYS A 209 5.26 17.62 -6.27
N GLU A 210 5.48 18.81 -5.76
CA GLU A 210 5.73 20.00 -6.58
C GLU A 210 7.17 20.06 -7.11
N ASN A 211 8.14 19.58 -6.32
CA ASN A 211 9.56 19.86 -6.56
C ASN A 211 10.42 18.66 -6.92
N PHE A 212 9.95 17.40 -6.79
CA PHE A 212 10.76 16.19 -6.95
C PHE A 212 11.49 16.08 -8.31
N ARG A 213 10.95 16.69 -9.35
CA ARG A 213 11.59 16.70 -10.68
C ARG A 213 12.88 17.51 -10.70
N LYS A 214 12.95 18.57 -9.89
CA LYS A 214 14.08 19.51 -9.82
C LYS A 214 14.96 19.24 -8.62
N GLU A 215 14.34 18.96 -7.47
CA GLU A 215 15.00 18.89 -6.17
C GLU A 215 14.92 17.47 -5.59
N ARG A 216 16.08 16.88 -5.29
CA ARG A 216 16.18 15.54 -4.71
C ARG A 216 16.84 15.51 -3.33
N GLN A 217 17.42 16.65 -2.92
CA GLN A 217 18.10 16.74 -1.63
C GLN A 217 17.12 17.04 -0.51
N LEU A 218 17.13 16.22 0.52
CA LEU A 218 16.28 16.41 1.71
C LEU A 218 16.46 17.79 2.34
N LYS A 219 17.66 18.37 2.19
CA LYS A 219 17.97 19.71 2.71
C LYS A 219 17.02 20.78 2.15
N PHE A 220 16.76 20.78 0.84
CA PHE A 220 15.81 21.70 0.21
C PHE A 220 14.46 21.71 0.92
N TYR A 221 13.87 20.53 1.10
CA TYR A 221 12.54 20.39 1.75
C TYR A 221 12.56 20.79 3.22
N ALA A 222 13.65 20.52 3.91
CA ALA A 222 13.82 20.92 5.30
C ALA A 222 13.96 22.44 5.44
N ASP A 223 14.70 23.08 4.55
CA ASP A 223 14.86 24.54 4.50
C ASP A 223 13.52 25.23 4.20
N GLU A 224 12.71 24.72 3.23
CA GLU A 224 11.37 25.22 2.92
C GLU A 224 10.41 25.11 4.11
N LEU A 225 10.57 24.08 4.95
CA LEU A 225 9.75 23.85 6.15
C LEU A 225 10.34 24.51 7.41
N CYS A 226 11.44 25.27 7.28
CA CYS A 226 12.15 25.93 8.38
C CYS A 226 12.55 24.98 9.51
N ILE A 227 12.97 23.75 9.19
CA ILE A 227 13.41 22.72 10.14
C ILE A 227 14.72 22.05 9.70
N THR A 228 15.31 21.24 10.58
CA THR A 228 16.51 20.49 10.23
C THR A 228 16.19 19.23 9.41
N PRO A 229 17.04 18.81 8.45
CA PRO A 229 16.85 17.57 7.68
C PRO A 229 16.71 16.33 8.57
N ARG A 230 17.43 16.30 9.70
CA ARG A 230 17.37 15.21 10.67
C ARG A 230 15.99 15.12 11.33
N TYR A 231 15.44 16.27 11.73
CA TYR A 231 14.12 16.35 12.34
C TYR A 231 13.03 15.95 11.34
N LEU A 232 13.08 16.49 10.11
CA LEU A 232 12.17 16.14 9.03
C LEU A 232 12.19 14.64 8.75
N SER A 233 13.37 14.04 8.58
CA SER A 233 13.50 12.59 8.30
C SER A 233 12.93 11.73 9.42
N ARG A 234 13.14 12.11 10.69
CA ARG A 234 12.57 11.42 11.84
C ARG A 234 11.04 11.49 11.84
N VAL A 235 10.49 12.70 11.75
CA VAL A 235 9.04 12.93 11.79
C VAL A 235 8.33 12.19 10.65
N VAL A 236 8.83 12.33 9.41
CA VAL A 236 8.25 11.63 8.27
C VAL A 236 8.31 10.12 8.45
N LYS A 237 9.42 9.58 8.98
CA LYS A 237 9.55 8.15 9.23
C LYS A 237 8.59 7.66 10.32
N GLU A 238 8.44 8.40 11.39
CA GLU A 238 7.50 8.10 12.49
C GLU A 238 6.05 8.13 12.00
N CYS A 239 5.70 9.07 11.13
CA CYS A 239 4.34 9.22 10.60
C CYS A 239 4.02 8.26 9.44
N SER A 240 4.99 7.95 8.58
CA SER A 240 4.75 7.23 7.32
C SER A 240 5.41 5.86 7.22
N GLY A 241 6.20 5.46 8.22
CA GLY A 241 6.97 4.22 8.18
C GLY A 241 8.17 4.25 7.23
N SER A 242 8.31 5.27 6.38
CA SER A 242 9.39 5.41 5.39
C SER A 242 10.17 6.71 5.60
N SER A 243 11.47 6.69 5.29
CA SER A 243 12.26 7.92 5.44
C SER A 243 11.83 8.99 4.43
N ALA A 244 12.06 10.26 4.75
CA ALA A 244 11.78 11.36 3.84
C ALA A 244 12.56 11.23 2.50
N ALA A 245 13.79 10.71 2.55
CA ALA A 245 14.59 10.44 1.37
C ALA A 245 13.96 9.35 0.47
N ASP A 246 13.40 8.29 1.09
CA ASP A 246 12.69 7.24 0.34
C ASP A 246 11.44 7.79 -0.36
N TRP A 247 10.72 8.72 0.26
CA TRP A 247 9.58 9.39 -0.36
C TRP A 247 10.00 10.19 -1.60
N ILE A 248 11.02 11.02 -1.49
CA ILE A 248 11.54 11.80 -2.64
C ILE A 248 11.94 10.83 -3.77
N GLU A 249 12.69 9.78 -3.44
CA GLU A 249 13.15 8.79 -4.41
C GLU A 249 11.99 8.04 -5.08
N ARG A 250 10.94 7.69 -4.34
CA ARG A 250 9.73 7.07 -4.90
C ARG A 250 9.08 7.94 -5.96
N TYR A 251 8.87 9.23 -5.69
CA TYR A 251 8.28 10.15 -6.68
C TYR A 251 9.10 10.25 -7.96
N VAL A 252 10.43 10.36 -7.84
CA VAL A 252 11.34 10.40 -9.00
C VAL A 252 11.26 9.11 -9.82
N VAL A 253 11.28 7.95 -9.16
CA VAL A 253 11.21 6.65 -9.84
C VAL A 253 9.86 6.43 -10.50
N LEU A 254 8.76 6.82 -9.85
CA LEU A 254 7.40 6.72 -10.41
C LEU A 254 7.26 7.54 -11.69
N GLU A 255 7.72 8.78 -11.67
CA GLU A 255 7.70 9.65 -12.86
C GLU A 255 8.59 9.08 -13.96
N ALA A 256 9.79 8.61 -13.63
CA ALA A 256 10.67 7.98 -14.60
C ALA A 256 10.03 6.76 -15.27
N ARG A 257 9.35 5.90 -14.50
CA ARG A 257 8.57 4.75 -15.03
C ARG A 257 7.46 5.22 -15.97
N ALA A 258 6.70 6.23 -15.57
CA ALA A 258 5.64 6.81 -16.37
C ALA A 258 6.18 7.36 -17.70
N LEU A 259 7.22 8.17 -17.67
CA LEU A 259 7.85 8.73 -18.88
C LEU A 259 8.42 7.65 -19.80
N LEU A 260 9.02 6.60 -19.23
CA LEU A 260 9.55 5.47 -19.99
C LEU A 260 8.47 4.68 -20.75
N LYS A 261 7.26 4.57 -20.18
CA LYS A 261 6.16 3.79 -20.76
C LYS A 261 5.18 4.60 -21.60
N SER A 262 4.91 5.84 -21.22
CA SER A 262 3.85 6.64 -21.84
C SER A 262 4.35 7.69 -22.84
N THR A 263 5.67 7.80 -23.04
CA THR A 263 6.23 8.81 -23.96
C THR A 263 7.28 8.24 -24.91
N ASN A 264 7.50 8.94 -26.04
CA ASN A 264 8.58 8.66 -26.98
C ASN A 264 9.91 9.34 -26.64
N MET A 265 10.01 9.96 -25.45
CA MET A 265 11.25 10.61 -25.00
C MET A 265 12.37 9.58 -24.93
N ASN A 266 13.56 9.92 -25.44
CA ASN A 266 14.72 9.07 -25.26
C ASN A 266 15.24 9.14 -23.80
N ILE A 267 16.16 8.24 -23.44
CA ILE A 267 16.63 8.12 -22.05
C ILE A 267 17.34 9.40 -21.57
N GLN A 268 18.04 10.10 -22.49
CA GLN A 268 18.68 11.38 -22.18
C GLN A 268 17.63 12.46 -21.88
N GLN A 269 16.60 12.58 -22.72
CA GLN A 269 15.49 13.53 -22.50
C GLN A 269 14.77 13.30 -21.16
N ILE A 270 14.54 12.04 -20.79
CA ILE A 270 13.96 11.71 -19.49
C ILE A 270 14.92 12.10 -18.35
N SER A 271 16.21 11.80 -18.50
CA SER A 271 17.23 12.22 -17.53
C SER A 271 17.23 13.75 -17.33
N ASP A 272 17.16 14.51 -18.42
CA ASP A 272 17.14 15.96 -18.39
C ASP A 272 15.84 16.51 -17.79
N SER A 273 14.69 15.93 -18.14
CA SER A 273 13.37 16.33 -17.61
C SER A 273 13.24 16.11 -16.11
N LEU A 274 14.00 15.15 -15.57
CA LEU A 274 14.11 14.85 -14.14
C LEU A 274 15.33 15.49 -13.49
N ASN A 275 15.97 16.45 -14.17
CA ASN A 275 17.11 17.21 -13.66
C ASN A 275 18.27 16.34 -13.14
N PHE A 276 18.60 15.25 -13.83
CA PHE A 276 19.79 14.47 -13.53
C PHE A 276 21.04 15.08 -14.19
N PRO A 277 22.23 15.03 -13.52
CA PRO A 277 23.47 15.56 -14.10
C PRO A 277 23.88 14.89 -15.41
N SER A 278 23.49 13.65 -15.64
CA SER A 278 23.70 12.91 -16.89
C SER A 278 22.81 11.67 -16.97
N GLN A 279 22.65 11.16 -18.19
CA GLN A 279 21.97 9.88 -18.46
C GLN A 279 22.58 8.71 -17.66
N THR A 280 23.90 8.73 -17.43
CA THR A 280 24.59 7.69 -16.66
C THR A 280 24.17 7.71 -15.20
N PHE A 281 24.08 8.90 -14.60
CA PHE A 281 23.58 9.03 -13.22
C PHE A 281 22.13 8.60 -13.10
N PHE A 282 21.28 9.02 -14.02
CA PHE A 282 19.89 8.56 -14.08
C PHE A 282 19.80 7.04 -14.21
N GLY A 283 20.58 6.43 -15.10
CA GLY A 283 20.58 4.99 -15.30
C GLY A 283 20.96 4.20 -14.05
N LYS A 284 22.02 4.63 -13.33
CA LYS A 284 22.44 4.02 -12.07
C LYS A 284 21.37 4.19 -10.96
N TYR A 285 20.82 5.39 -10.85
CA TYR A 285 19.77 5.71 -9.87
C TYR A 285 18.53 4.83 -10.09
N PHE A 286 18.03 4.78 -11.32
CA PHE A 286 16.86 3.98 -11.68
C PHE A 286 17.10 2.48 -11.48
N LYS A 287 18.25 1.96 -11.95
CA LYS A 287 18.59 0.53 -11.79
C LYS A 287 18.69 0.12 -10.32
N ARG A 288 19.23 0.96 -9.46
CA ARG A 288 19.34 0.67 -8.02
C ARG A 288 17.96 0.42 -7.38
N ARG A 289 16.92 1.15 -7.82
CA ARG A 289 15.57 1.05 -7.24
C ARG A 289 14.65 0.08 -7.96
N VAL A 290 14.82 -0.07 -9.26
CA VAL A 290 13.92 -0.88 -10.11
C VAL A 290 14.50 -2.27 -10.39
N GLY A 291 15.79 -2.47 -10.13
CA GLY A 291 16.49 -3.73 -10.40
C GLY A 291 16.98 -3.86 -11.84
N MET A 292 16.44 -3.08 -12.78
CA MET A 292 16.81 -3.11 -14.20
C MET A 292 17.08 -1.72 -14.75
N SER A 293 17.82 -1.62 -15.86
CA SER A 293 18.12 -0.33 -16.51
C SER A 293 16.87 0.31 -17.13
N PRO A 294 16.83 1.63 -17.33
CA PRO A 294 15.73 2.32 -18.02
C PRO A 294 15.43 1.74 -19.40
N LYS A 295 16.46 1.32 -20.14
CA LYS A 295 16.34 0.71 -21.46
C LYS A 295 15.66 -0.65 -21.41
N GLU A 296 16.05 -1.50 -20.47
CA GLU A 296 15.43 -2.80 -20.21
C GLU A 296 13.97 -2.61 -19.78
N TYR A 297 13.71 -1.72 -18.83
CA TYR A 297 12.37 -1.40 -18.34
C TYR A 297 11.42 -0.97 -19.46
N ARG A 298 11.88 -0.14 -20.42
CA ARG A 298 11.09 0.28 -21.58
C ARG A 298 10.71 -0.90 -22.49
N ARG A 299 11.55 -1.93 -22.57
CA ARG A 299 11.36 -3.08 -23.47
C ARG A 299 10.39 -4.14 -22.90
N VAL A 300 10.28 -4.25 -21.61
CA VAL A 300 9.52 -5.31 -20.91
C VAL A 300 8.01 -5.00 -20.88
N GLY A 301 7.50 -3.93 -21.47
CA GLY A 301 6.07 -3.64 -21.47
C GLY A 301 5.50 -3.13 -22.74
#